data_fa132b993cb165ee0640a69b920c065b
#
_entry.id   fa132b993cb165ee0640a69b920c065b
#
_cell.length_a   1.000
_cell.length_b   1.000
_cell.length_c   1.000
_cell.angle_alpha   90.00
_cell.angle_beta   90.00
_cell.angle_gamma   90.00
#
_symmetry.space_group_name_H-M   'P 1'
#
loop_
_entity.id
_entity.type
_entity.pdbx_description
1 polymer ?
#
loop_
_entity_poly.entity_id
_entity_poly.type
_entity_poly.pdbx_seq_one_letter_code
_entity_poly.pdbx_strand_id
1 'polypeptide(L)'
;MDLKLRELTLKNEILQVYEIYKHCMFMPTEEKFNNKADLFLNDNSVKIFACFEQDKLVGVMAVSFIEQKKVEILGIAVDLSVRGKGIGSYMIKQVINNYGLLSVYAETDNDAVGFYQKNGFNIMEFSETYDGATVVRYKCELTK
;
A
#
# COMPACT_ATOMS: atom_id res chain seq x y z
N MET A 1 -14.92 14.45 4.19
CA MET A 1 -13.46 14.69 4.11
C MET A 1 -13.08 15.06 2.70
N ASP A 2 -12.24 16.07 2.56
CA ASP A 2 -11.74 16.48 1.24
C ASP A 2 -10.37 15.84 1.02
N LEU A 3 -10.35 14.69 0.35
CA LEU A 3 -9.14 13.89 0.15
C LEU A 3 -8.60 14.05 -1.27
N LYS A 4 -7.27 14.09 -1.40
CA LYS A 4 -6.57 14.12 -2.68
C LYS A 4 -5.45 13.10 -2.67
N LEU A 5 -5.25 12.42 -3.80
CA LEU A 5 -4.16 11.48 -4.00
C LEU A 5 -3.17 12.06 -5.02
N ARG A 6 -1.88 12.03 -4.67
CA ARG A 6 -0.82 12.56 -5.53
C ARG A 6 0.31 11.55 -5.67
N GLU A 7 0.75 11.33 -6.90
CA GLU A 7 1.94 10.49 -7.15
C GLU A 7 3.20 11.23 -6.70
N LEU A 8 4.10 10.52 -6.01
CA LEU A 8 5.38 11.05 -5.57
C LEU A 8 6.45 10.57 -6.54
N THR A 9 7.21 11.50 -7.12
CA THR A 9 8.21 11.20 -8.16
C THR A 9 9.63 11.57 -7.76
N LEU A 10 9.80 12.31 -6.67
CA LEU A 10 11.10 12.76 -6.20
C LEU A 10 11.46 12.07 -4.89
N LYS A 11 12.73 11.72 -4.72
CA LYS A 11 13.19 11.00 -3.53
C LYS A 11 12.88 11.77 -2.24
N ASN A 12 13.11 13.09 -2.22
CA ASN A 12 12.83 13.89 -1.02
C ASN A 12 11.34 13.89 -0.64
N GLU A 13 10.44 13.83 -1.62
CA GLU A 13 9.01 13.69 -1.35
C GLU A 13 8.71 12.33 -0.72
N ILE A 14 9.31 11.27 -1.26
CA ILE A 14 9.10 9.91 -0.76
C ILE A 14 9.60 9.78 0.67
N LEU A 15 10.78 10.32 0.98
CA LEU A 15 11.34 10.24 2.32
C LEU A 15 10.47 10.92 3.38
N GLN A 16 9.68 11.93 2.99
CA GLN A 16 8.80 12.64 3.91
C GLN A 16 7.60 11.79 4.38
N VAL A 17 7.28 10.67 3.72
CA VAL A 17 6.15 9.85 4.11
C VAL A 17 6.51 8.69 5.04
N TYR A 18 7.77 8.59 5.47
CA TYR A 18 8.25 7.48 6.29
C TYR A 18 7.43 7.28 7.57
N GLU A 19 7.09 8.37 8.26
CA GLU A 19 6.38 8.27 9.55
C GLU A 19 5.02 7.59 9.43
N ILE A 20 4.41 7.61 8.24
CA ILE A 20 3.17 6.89 7.98
C ILE A 20 3.48 5.51 7.38
N TYR A 21 4.34 5.44 6.35
CA TYR A 21 4.64 4.19 5.65
C TYR A 21 5.25 3.13 6.57
N LYS A 22 5.97 3.54 7.61
CA LYS A 22 6.59 2.60 8.55
C LYS A 22 5.59 1.64 9.18
N HIS A 23 4.32 2.02 9.29
CA HIS A 23 3.27 1.19 9.89
C HIS A 23 2.92 -0.03 9.04
N CYS A 24 3.31 -0.08 7.77
CA CYS A 24 3.15 -1.26 6.93
C CYS A 24 4.48 -1.97 6.62
N MET A 25 5.56 -1.59 7.28
CA MET A 25 6.87 -2.22 7.14
C MET A 25 7.13 -3.18 8.29
N PHE A 26 7.86 -4.27 7.99
CA PHE A 26 8.35 -5.18 9.01
C PHE A 26 9.64 -4.61 9.63
N MET A 27 9.65 -4.43 10.96
CA MET A 27 10.78 -3.87 11.72
C MET A 27 11.35 -2.61 11.05
N PRO A 28 10.56 -1.53 10.93
CA PRO A 28 10.94 -0.39 10.12
C PRO A 28 12.11 0.41 10.71
N THR A 29 13.00 0.87 9.82
CA THR A 29 14.04 1.86 10.14
C THR A 29 14.09 2.87 9.00
N GLU A 30 14.61 4.06 9.25
CA GLU A 30 14.80 5.06 8.22
C GLU A 30 15.73 4.56 7.11
N GLU A 31 16.78 3.81 7.48
CA GLU A 31 17.71 3.22 6.51
C GLU A 31 16.99 2.25 5.57
N LYS A 32 16.17 1.35 6.12
CA LYS A 32 15.38 0.43 5.29
C LYS A 32 14.45 1.17 4.35
N PHE A 33 13.81 2.23 4.84
CA PHE A 33 12.91 3.01 4.01
C PHE A 33 13.65 3.78 2.93
N ASN A 34 14.81 4.34 3.26
CA ASN A 34 15.66 5.01 2.28
C ASN A 34 16.04 4.07 1.13
N ASN A 35 16.40 2.82 1.45
CA ASN A 35 16.70 1.80 0.46
C ASN A 35 15.46 1.44 -0.38
N LYS A 36 14.28 1.34 0.24
CA LYS A 36 13.03 1.13 -0.49
C LYS A 36 12.73 2.28 -1.44
N ALA A 37 12.95 3.51 -1.02
CA ALA A 37 12.72 4.68 -1.87
C ALA A 37 13.58 4.63 -3.13
N ASP A 38 14.83 4.23 -3.01
CA ASP A 38 15.71 4.04 -4.16
C ASP A 38 15.21 2.94 -5.09
N LEU A 39 14.77 1.82 -4.54
CA LEU A 39 14.20 0.73 -5.34
C LEU A 39 12.93 1.16 -6.06
N PHE A 40 12.04 1.89 -5.39
CA PHE A 40 10.80 2.39 -6.00
C PHE A 40 11.13 3.33 -7.17
N LEU A 41 12.09 4.22 -7.00
CA LEU A 41 12.45 5.18 -8.04
C LEU A 41 13.16 4.54 -9.23
N ASN A 42 13.87 3.42 -9.01
CA ASN A 42 14.61 2.73 -10.07
C ASN A 42 13.77 1.69 -10.81
N ASP A 43 12.55 1.40 -10.35
CA ASP A 43 11.66 0.43 -10.97
C ASP A 43 10.50 1.17 -11.64
N ASN A 44 10.47 1.17 -12.96
CA ASN A 44 9.45 1.88 -13.73
C ASN A 44 8.03 1.32 -13.53
N SER A 45 7.91 0.10 -13.02
CA SER A 45 6.60 -0.52 -12.74
C SER A 45 6.02 -0.08 -11.40
N VAL A 46 6.80 0.60 -10.56
CA VAL A 46 6.39 0.98 -9.21
C VAL A 46 5.96 2.44 -9.18
N LYS A 47 4.83 2.70 -8.54
CA LYS A 47 4.36 4.06 -8.23
C LYS A 47 4.03 4.16 -6.77
N ILE A 48 4.36 5.29 -6.16
CA ILE A 48 4.02 5.58 -4.77
C ILE A 48 3.16 6.83 -4.72
N PHE A 49 2.11 6.79 -3.91
CA PHE A 49 1.11 7.85 -3.80
C PHE A 49 1.00 8.33 -2.37
N ALA A 50 0.83 9.63 -2.21
CA ALA A 50 0.49 10.23 -0.92
C ALA A 50 -0.94 10.73 -0.95
N CYS A 51 -1.67 10.51 0.13
CA CYS A 51 -3.03 11.00 0.30
C CYS A 51 -3.02 12.16 1.28
N PHE A 52 -3.68 13.24 0.90
CA PHE A 52 -3.77 14.45 1.70
C PHE A 52 -5.22 14.76 2.02
N GLU A 53 -5.46 15.15 3.27
CA GLU A 53 -6.70 15.82 3.66
C GLU A 53 -6.38 17.30 3.77
N GLN A 54 -6.87 18.10 2.83
CA GLN A 54 -6.41 19.46 2.61
C GLN A 54 -4.88 19.42 2.40
N ASP A 55 -4.09 20.05 3.22
CA ASP A 55 -2.63 20.05 3.06
C ASP A 55 -1.91 19.08 4.01
N LYS A 56 -2.68 18.28 4.77
CA LYS A 56 -2.12 17.34 5.73
C LYS A 56 -1.96 15.96 5.12
N LEU A 57 -0.76 15.39 5.23
CA LEU A 57 -0.50 14.01 4.82
C LEU A 57 -1.22 13.05 5.74
N VAL A 58 -2.08 12.18 5.18
CA VAL A 58 -2.89 11.24 5.97
C VAL A 58 -2.74 9.78 5.52
N GLY A 59 -2.15 9.52 4.37
CA GLY A 59 -1.99 8.15 3.90
C GLY A 59 -0.91 8.03 2.83
N VAL A 60 -0.45 6.79 2.63
CA VAL A 60 0.57 6.45 1.62
C VAL A 60 0.24 5.08 1.06
N MET A 61 0.41 4.91 -0.25
CA MET A 61 0.27 3.61 -0.89
C MET A 61 1.31 3.45 -2.00
N ALA A 62 2.00 2.31 -2.00
CA ALA A 62 2.92 1.95 -3.07
C ALA A 62 2.37 0.74 -3.81
N VAL A 63 2.42 0.77 -5.13
CA VAL A 63 1.95 -0.31 -6.00
C VAL A 63 2.98 -0.65 -7.06
N SER A 64 2.96 -1.91 -7.50
CA SER A 64 3.74 -2.36 -8.66
C SER A 64 2.77 -2.79 -9.76
N PHE A 65 2.95 -2.28 -10.97
CA PHE A 65 2.16 -2.70 -12.12
C PHE A 65 2.72 -4.02 -12.65
N ILE A 66 1.98 -5.10 -12.38
CA ILE A 66 2.32 -6.44 -12.87
C ILE A 66 1.99 -6.54 -14.35
N GLU A 67 0.89 -5.93 -14.74
CA GLU A 67 0.42 -5.77 -16.10
C GLU A 67 -0.20 -4.37 -16.23
N GLN A 68 -0.56 -3.97 -17.44
CA GLN A 68 -1.08 -2.63 -17.68
C GLN A 68 -2.29 -2.27 -16.80
N LYS A 69 -3.16 -3.25 -16.52
CA LYS A 69 -4.39 -3.03 -15.73
C LYS A 69 -4.43 -3.88 -14.47
N LYS A 70 -3.28 -4.33 -13.99
CA LYS A 70 -3.17 -5.14 -12.79
C LYS A 70 -2.02 -4.64 -11.92
N VAL A 71 -2.31 -4.36 -10.64
CA VAL A 71 -1.28 -3.92 -9.69
C VAL A 71 -1.23 -4.83 -8.48
N GLU A 72 -0.04 -4.89 -7.89
CA GLU A 72 0.15 -5.44 -6.55
C GLU A 72 0.38 -4.28 -5.59
N ILE A 73 -0.33 -4.28 -4.47
CA ILE A 73 -0.10 -3.31 -3.40
C ILE A 73 1.15 -3.76 -2.64
N LEU A 74 2.21 -2.96 -2.70
CA LEU A 74 3.47 -3.23 -1.98
C LEU A 74 3.39 -2.76 -0.54
N GLY A 75 2.60 -1.74 -0.26
CA GLY A 75 2.35 -1.23 1.07
C GLY A 75 1.24 -0.21 1.04
N ILE A 76 0.46 -0.16 2.11
CA ILE A 76 -0.58 0.83 2.31
C ILE A 76 -0.67 1.14 3.80
N ALA A 77 -0.65 2.43 4.13
CA ALA A 77 -0.70 2.86 5.52
C ALA A 77 -1.46 4.18 5.65
N VAL A 78 -2.10 4.35 6.80
CA VAL A 78 -2.89 5.54 7.12
C VAL A 78 -2.38 6.08 8.46
N ASP A 79 -2.31 7.40 8.58
CA ASP A 79 -1.91 8.06 9.82
C ASP A 79 -2.81 7.57 10.95
N LEU A 80 -2.19 7.23 12.08
CA LEU A 80 -2.88 6.66 13.25
C LEU A 80 -4.02 7.55 13.75
N SER A 81 -3.86 8.87 13.66
CA SER A 81 -4.85 9.82 14.17
C SER A 81 -6.16 9.85 13.38
N VAL A 82 -6.16 9.29 12.14
CA VAL A 82 -7.31 9.35 11.24
C VAL A 82 -7.72 7.98 10.70
N ARG A 83 -7.31 6.89 11.37
CA ARG A 83 -7.73 5.54 11.01
C ARG A 83 -9.23 5.35 11.23
N GLY A 84 -9.80 4.42 10.45
CA GLY A 84 -11.23 4.11 10.55
C GLY A 84 -12.13 5.08 9.81
N LYS A 85 -11.57 6.02 9.03
CA LYS A 85 -12.33 7.04 8.31
C LYS A 85 -12.39 6.79 6.79
N GLY A 86 -11.98 5.60 6.34
CA GLY A 86 -12.09 5.22 4.92
C GLY A 86 -10.97 5.72 4.03
N ILE A 87 -9.86 6.20 4.57
CA ILE A 87 -8.75 6.74 3.78
C ILE A 87 -8.07 5.66 2.95
N GLY A 88 -7.81 4.47 3.54
CA GLY A 88 -7.23 3.36 2.80
C GLY A 88 -8.11 2.91 1.63
N SER A 89 -9.42 2.82 1.87
CA SER A 89 -10.39 2.47 0.83
C SER A 89 -10.42 3.53 -0.28
N TYR A 90 -10.33 4.80 0.09
CA TYR A 90 -10.27 5.91 -0.86
C TYR A 90 -9.05 5.76 -1.78
N MET A 91 -7.87 5.49 -1.21
CA MET A 91 -6.64 5.35 -2.00
C MET A 91 -6.75 4.23 -3.02
N ILE A 92 -7.27 3.07 -2.62
CA ILE A 92 -7.45 1.93 -3.53
C ILE A 92 -8.40 2.30 -4.67
N LYS A 93 -9.54 2.90 -4.35
CA LYS A 93 -10.53 3.31 -5.35
C LYS A 93 -9.97 4.34 -6.33
N GLN A 94 -9.19 5.30 -5.84
CA GLN A 94 -8.60 6.32 -6.69
C GLN A 94 -7.60 5.73 -7.69
N VAL A 95 -6.75 4.82 -7.24
CA VAL A 95 -5.78 4.17 -8.14
C VAL A 95 -6.51 3.32 -9.17
N ILE A 96 -7.53 2.55 -8.76
CA ILE A 96 -8.36 1.79 -9.70
C ILE A 96 -8.96 2.69 -10.76
N ASN A 97 -9.57 3.82 -10.36
CA ASN A 97 -10.23 4.72 -11.27
C ASN A 97 -9.25 5.46 -12.19
N ASN A 98 -8.14 5.95 -11.62
CA ASN A 98 -7.17 6.73 -12.39
C ASN A 98 -6.45 5.92 -13.47
N TYR A 99 -6.27 4.62 -13.24
CA TYR A 99 -5.54 3.75 -14.17
C TYR A 99 -6.42 2.73 -14.88
N GLY A 100 -7.74 2.74 -14.61
CA GLY A 100 -8.67 1.79 -15.22
C GLY A 100 -8.31 0.34 -14.87
N LEU A 101 -7.95 0.08 -13.62
CA LEU A 101 -7.47 -1.25 -13.22
C LEU A 101 -8.59 -2.27 -13.26
N LEU A 102 -8.25 -3.49 -13.70
CA LEU A 102 -9.14 -4.65 -13.70
C LEU A 102 -8.87 -5.57 -12.52
N SER A 103 -7.67 -5.51 -11.92
CA SER A 103 -7.31 -6.36 -10.81
C SER A 103 -6.33 -5.67 -9.88
N VAL A 104 -6.53 -5.88 -8.58
CA VAL A 104 -5.62 -5.42 -7.51
C VAL A 104 -5.30 -6.62 -6.64
N TYR A 105 -4.02 -6.86 -6.39
CA TYR A 105 -3.53 -7.99 -5.62
C TYR A 105 -2.73 -7.48 -4.42
N ALA A 106 -2.81 -8.20 -3.30
CA ALA A 106 -1.97 -7.93 -2.13
C ALA A 106 -1.72 -9.23 -1.37
N GLU A 107 -0.57 -9.31 -0.71
CA GLU A 107 -0.31 -10.34 0.29
C GLU A 107 -0.22 -9.67 1.65
N THR A 108 -0.82 -10.28 2.66
CA THR A 108 -0.90 -9.67 3.97
C THR A 108 -0.92 -10.71 5.09
N ASP A 109 -0.89 -10.22 6.31
CA ASP A 109 -0.92 -11.03 7.52
C ASP A 109 -2.28 -11.00 8.20
N ASN A 110 -2.36 -11.68 9.33
CA ASN A 110 -3.60 -11.82 10.10
C ASN A 110 -4.11 -10.47 10.65
N ASP A 111 -3.22 -9.51 10.88
CA ASP A 111 -3.59 -8.21 11.43
C ASP A 111 -4.26 -7.30 10.40
N ALA A 112 -3.88 -7.44 9.13
CA ALA A 112 -4.35 -6.55 8.07
C ALA A 112 -5.37 -7.17 7.11
N VAL A 113 -5.58 -8.50 7.17
CA VAL A 113 -6.49 -9.18 6.23
C VAL A 113 -7.92 -8.65 6.30
N GLY A 114 -8.37 -8.23 7.48
CA GLY A 114 -9.72 -7.67 7.66
C GLY A 114 -9.98 -6.42 6.83
N PHE A 115 -8.95 -5.59 6.65
CA PHE A 115 -9.06 -4.41 5.80
C PHE A 115 -9.37 -4.80 4.35
N TYR A 116 -8.68 -5.81 3.83
CA TYR A 116 -8.92 -6.28 2.45
C TYR A 116 -10.28 -6.95 2.29
N GLN A 117 -10.70 -7.75 3.28
CA GLN A 117 -12.04 -8.34 3.28
C GLN A 117 -13.12 -7.27 3.21
N LYS A 118 -12.97 -6.23 4.02
CA LYS A 118 -13.91 -5.11 4.10
C LYS A 118 -14.02 -4.35 2.78
N ASN A 119 -12.95 -4.35 1.99
CA ASN A 119 -12.90 -3.68 0.69
C ASN A 119 -13.27 -4.60 -0.48
N GLY A 120 -13.84 -5.76 -0.21
CA GLY A 120 -14.37 -6.64 -1.24
C GLY A 120 -13.37 -7.56 -1.91
N PHE A 121 -12.16 -7.68 -1.35
CA PHE A 121 -11.14 -8.60 -1.88
C PHE A 121 -11.52 -10.04 -1.55
N ASN A 122 -11.26 -10.94 -2.49
CA ASN A 122 -11.31 -12.39 -2.24
C ASN A 122 -10.04 -12.78 -1.52
N ILE A 123 -10.18 -13.60 -0.47
CA ILE A 123 -9.07 -13.95 0.42
C ILE A 123 -8.75 -15.42 0.29
N MET A 124 -7.46 -15.75 0.14
CA MET A 124 -6.97 -17.13 0.17
C MET A 124 -5.85 -17.22 1.21
N GLU A 125 -6.03 -18.10 2.18
CA GLU A 125 -5.04 -18.38 3.21
C GLU A 125 -3.93 -19.25 2.65
N PHE A 126 -2.68 -18.98 3.03
CA PHE A 126 -1.55 -19.85 2.72
C PHE A 126 -0.54 -19.81 3.87
N SER A 127 0.39 -20.76 3.88
CA SER A 127 1.43 -20.83 4.91
C SER A 127 2.80 -20.63 4.29
N GLU A 128 3.66 -19.88 5.00
CA GLU A 128 5.06 -19.69 4.64
C GLU A 128 5.95 -20.10 5.82
N THR A 129 7.15 -20.61 5.51
CA THR A 129 8.11 -20.97 6.54
C THR A 129 9.28 -20.00 6.51
N TYR A 130 9.52 -19.35 7.65
CA TYR A 130 10.66 -18.45 7.87
C TYR A 130 11.47 -18.96 9.04
N ASP A 131 12.77 -19.18 8.85
CA ASP A 131 13.70 -19.62 9.91
C ASP A 131 13.15 -20.81 10.72
N GLY A 132 12.51 -21.77 10.04
CA GLY A 132 11.93 -22.93 10.69
C GLY A 132 10.57 -22.73 11.33
N ALA A 133 10.03 -21.51 11.35
CA ALA A 133 8.70 -21.21 11.87
C ALA A 133 7.70 -21.06 10.73
N THR A 134 6.53 -21.68 10.88
CA THR A 134 5.44 -21.58 9.91
C THR A 134 4.52 -20.44 10.31
N VAL A 135 4.28 -19.52 9.38
CA VAL A 135 3.36 -18.40 9.58
C VAL A 135 2.24 -18.45 8.55
N VAL A 136 1.05 -18.05 8.97
CA VAL A 136 -0.12 -17.95 8.10
C VAL A 136 -0.13 -16.58 7.44
N ARG A 137 -0.33 -16.59 6.12
CA ARG A 137 -0.43 -15.39 5.29
C ARG A 137 -1.69 -15.45 4.44
N TYR A 138 -2.04 -14.36 3.82
CA TYR A 138 -3.25 -14.25 3.01
C TYR A 138 -2.95 -13.59 1.68
N LYS A 139 -3.46 -14.21 0.60
CA LYS A 139 -3.51 -13.61 -0.73
C LYS A 139 -4.86 -12.96 -0.91
N CYS A 140 -4.85 -11.68 -1.31
CA CYS A 140 -6.05 -10.88 -1.43
C CYS A 140 -6.15 -10.39 -2.87
N GLU A 141 -7.28 -10.63 -3.53
CA GLU A 141 -7.47 -10.20 -4.92
C GLU A 141 -8.82 -9.55 -5.10
N LEU A 142 -8.82 -8.37 -5.70
CA LEU A 142 -10.01 -7.67 -6.13
C LEU A 142 -10.03 -7.66 -7.65
N THR A 143 -11.08 -8.24 -8.24
CA THR A 143 -11.25 -8.31 -9.69
C THR A 143 -12.53 -7.56 -10.07
N LYS A 144 -12.42 -6.75 -11.10
CA LYS A 144 -13.58 -6.04 -11.66
C LYS A 144 -14.15 -6.75 -12.86
#